data_5f92e1b9ddead0d3a14774f0338f3717
#
_entry.id   5f92e1b9ddead0d3a14774f0338f3717
#
_cell.length_a   1.000
_cell.length_b   1.000
_cell.length_c   1.000
_cell.angle_alpha   90.00
_cell.angle_beta   90.00
_cell.angle_gamma   90.00
#
_symmetry.space_group_name_H-M   'P 1'
#
loop_
_entity.id
_entity.type
_entity.pdbx_description
1 polymer ?
#
loop_
_entity_poly.entity_id
_entity_poly.type
_entity_poly.pdbx_seq_one_letter_code
_entity_poly.pdbx_strand_id
1 'polypeptide(L)'
;MKTLLILFGFITLPIVAFVQHSELLDVKQLPSVNLKDMKGNAINTASLGFTGPVVISFWATWCSPCKKELSAIHDLYEVWQEETGVNLVAVSIDDEKTKSQVSVYVNGKAWDYMVLMDPNGDFKRAMGVNNVPHTFLINQEGAIVYTHNNYAPGDEEILYQEIKKLVAPK
;
A
#
# COMPACT_ATOMS: atom_id res chain seq x y z
N MET A 1 61.98 3.81 60.44
CA MET A 1 61.32 4.41 59.27
C MET A 1 60.63 3.30 58.54
N LYS A 2 59.28 3.20 58.64
CA LYS A 2 58.47 2.16 57.99
C LYS A 2 57.79 2.81 56.76
N THR A 3 58.19 2.40 55.55
CA THR A 3 57.66 2.86 54.30
C THR A 3 56.36 2.10 54.02
N LEU A 4 55.21 2.82 53.95
CA LEU A 4 53.89 2.28 53.64
C LEU A 4 53.67 2.32 52.11
N LEU A 5 53.68 1.15 51.45
CA LEU A 5 53.34 1.00 50.06
C LEU A 5 51.80 0.97 49.90
N ILE A 6 51.24 2.01 49.31
CA ILE A 6 49.81 2.05 48.94
C ILE A 6 49.66 1.45 47.52
N LEU A 7 49.06 0.27 47.46
CA LEU A 7 48.66 -0.40 46.22
C LEU A 7 47.33 0.22 45.73
N PHE A 8 47.42 0.99 44.64
CA PHE A 8 46.23 1.43 43.91
C PHE A 8 45.72 0.29 43.02
N GLY A 9 44.64 -0.33 43.46
CA GLY A 9 43.91 -1.31 42.63
C GLY A 9 43.08 -0.63 41.57
N PHE A 10 43.46 -0.81 40.31
CA PHE A 10 42.63 -0.42 39.16
C PHE A 10 41.45 -1.37 39.03
N ILE A 11 40.25 -0.92 39.41
CA ILE A 11 39.00 -1.62 39.12
C ILE A 11 38.62 -1.32 37.67
N THR A 12 38.87 -2.27 36.76
CA THR A 12 38.36 -2.22 35.39
C THR A 12 36.90 -2.68 35.37
N LEU A 13 35.99 -1.75 35.31
CA LEU A 13 34.56 -2.06 35.03
C LEU A 13 34.43 -2.51 33.57
N PRO A 14 33.81 -3.66 33.30
CA PRO A 14 33.50 -4.07 31.94
C PRO A 14 32.41 -3.12 31.38
N ILE A 15 32.73 -2.43 30.28
CA ILE A 15 31.73 -1.70 29.49
C ILE A 15 30.87 -2.77 28.81
N VAL A 16 29.72 -3.05 29.39
CA VAL A 16 28.67 -3.84 28.71
C VAL A 16 28.10 -2.93 27.62
N ALA A 17 28.56 -3.13 26.38
CA ALA A 17 27.95 -2.50 25.23
C ALA A 17 26.53 -3.06 25.09
N PHE A 18 25.55 -2.28 25.45
CA PHE A 18 24.16 -2.54 25.11
C PHE A 18 24.04 -2.40 23.58
N VAL A 19 24.13 -3.53 22.88
CA VAL A 19 23.68 -3.62 21.50
C VAL A 19 22.17 -3.48 21.54
N GLN A 20 21.67 -2.25 21.30
CA GLN A 20 20.25 -2.05 21.00
C GLN A 20 19.98 -2.78 19.70
N HIS A 21 19.45 -3.98 19.80
CA HIS A 21 18.81 -4.68 18.71
C HIS A 21 17.50 -3.90 18.44
N SER A 22 17.57 -2.89 17.55
CA SER A 22 16.35 -2.34 16.98
C SER A 22 15.72 -3.50 16.19
N GLU A 23 14.65 -4.07 16.72
CA GLU A 23 13.73 -4.84 15.90
C GLU A 23 13.27 -3.90 14.78
N LEU A 24 13.91 -4.03 13.62
CA LEU A 24 13.39 -3.52 12.36
C LEU A 24 12.07 -4.28 12.17
N LEU A 25 10.97 -3.62 12.52
CA LEU A 25 9.65 -4.06 12.10
C LEU A 25 9.77 -4.30 10.59
N ASP A 26 9.52 -5.51 10.15
CA ASP A 26 9.55 -5.89 8.73
C ASP A 26 8.35 -5.22 8.03
N VAL A 27 8.50 -3.92 7.78
CA VAL A 27 7.47 -3.10 7.13
C VAL A 27 7.46 -3.51 5.68
N LYS A 28 6.42 -4.23 5.28
CA LYS A 28 6.27 -4.70 3.91
C LYS A 28 6.19 -3.52 2.95
N GLN A 29 7.19 -3.39 2.10
CA GLN A 29 7.26 -2.36 1.07
C GLN A 29 6.47 -2.77 -0.18
N LEU A 30 5.99 -1.77 -0.93
CA LEU A 30 5.32 -1.98 -2.20
C LEU A 30 6.30 -2.66 -3.20
N PRO A 31 5.98 -3.85 -3.75
CA PRO A 31 6.84 -4.53 -4.70
C PRO A 31 7.01 -3.75 -6.00
N SER A 32 8.19 -3.84 -6.61
CA SER A 32 8.48 -3.25 -7.91
C SER A 32 8.09 -4.21 -9.04
N VAL A 33 7.01 -3.90 -9.74
CA VAL A 33 6.51 -4.65 -10.90
C VAL A 33 6.16 -3.68 -12.01
N ASN A 34 6.49 -4.01 -13.26
CA ASN A 34 6.09 -3.22 -14.41
C ASN A 34 4.73 -3.68 -14.95
N LEU A 35 3.75 -2.82 -14.86
CA LEU A 35 2.41 -3.01 -15.41
C LEU A 35 2.17 -2.04 -16.56
N LYS A 36 1.02 -2.15 -17.21
CA LYS A 36 0.58 -1.17 -18.22
C LYS A 36 -0.70 -0.49 -17.74
N ASP A 37 -0.83 0.79 -18.06
CA ASP A 37 -2.11 1.47 -17.96
C ASP A 37 -3.05 1.07 -19.11
N MET A 38 -4.28 1.58 -19.11
CA MET A 38 -5.26 1.31 -20.19
C MET A 38 -4.84 1.87 -21.56
N LYS A 39 -3.86 2.80 -21.61
CA LYS A 39 -3.31 3.36 -22.84
C LYS A 39 -2.09 2.59 -23.33
N GLY A 40 -1.61 1.61 -22.56
CA GLY A 40 -0.44 0.79 -22.88
C GLY A 40 0.89 1.35 -22.38
N ASN A 41 0.89 2.47 -21.66
CA ASN A 41 2.10 3.02 -21.05
C ASN A 41 2.60 2.11 -19.93
N ALA A 42 3.92 1.91 -19.86
CA ALA A 42 4.55 1.15 -18.79
C ALA A 42 4.60 1.98 -17.50
N ILE A 43 4.12 1.42 -16.41
CA ILE A 43 4.11 2.01 -15.06
C ILE A 43 4.78 1.04 -14.10
N ASN A 44 5.78 1.50 -13.36
CA ASN A 44 6.39 0.71 -12.29
C ASN A 44 5.65 0.96 -10.97
N THR A 45 5.23 -0.11 -10.31
CA THR A 45 4.41 -0.02 -9.08
C THR A 45 5.15 0.59 -7.89
N ALA A 46 6.49 0.47 -7.82
CA ALA A 46 7.30 1.14 -6.79
C ALA A 46 7.51 2.64 -7.05
N SER A 47 7.03 3.17 -8.20
CA SER A 47 7.25 4.56 -8.62
C SER A 47 5.99 5.10 -9.32
N LEU A 48 4.88 5.11 -8.61
CA LEU A 48 3.57 5.56 -9.13
C LEU A 48 3.48 7.07 -9.35
N GLY A 49 4.45 7.85 -8.85
CA GLY A 49 4.52 9.30 -9.04
C GLY A 49 3.58 10.12 -8.15
N PHE A 50 2.98 9.51 -7.16
CA PHE A 50 2.11 10.20 -6.19
C PHE A 50 2.90 10.71 -4.98
N THR A 51 2.48 11.84 -4.42
CA THR A 51 3.07 12.44 -3.22
C THR A 51 2.27 12.17 -1.94
N GLY A 52 1.00 11.75 -2.08
CA GLY A 52 0.10 11.41 -0.98
C GLY A 52 0.01 9.90 -0.74
N PRO A 53 -0.82 9.48 0.24
CA PRO A 53 -1.16 8.08 0.43
C PRO A 53 -1.74 7.45 -0.85
N VAL A 54 -1.54 6.15 -1.03
CA VAL A 54 -2.05 5.42 -2.20
C VAL A 54 -2.91 4.25 -1.74
N VAL A 55 -4.14 4.19 -2.22
CA VAL A 55 -4.99 3.02 -2.13
C VAL A 55 -4.79 2.18 -3.39
N ILE A 56 -4.46 0.89 -3.22
CA ILE A 56 -4.36 -0.07 -4.32
C ILE A 56 -5.44 -1.11 -4.13
N SER A 57 -6.43 -1.17 -5.03
CA SER A 57 -7.49 -2.19 -5.01
C SER A 57 -7.35 -3.13 -6.20
N PHE A 58 -7.19 -4.43 -5.92
CA PHE A 58 -7.21 -5.50 -6.93
C PHE A 58 -8.63 -5.91 -7.24
N TRP A 59 -8.97 -5.89 -8.52
CA TRP A 59 -10.33 -6.14 -9.01
C TRP A 59 -10.36 -6.87 -10.35
N ALA A 60 -11.57 -7.22 -10.80
CA ALA A 60 -11.79 -7.71 -12.16
C ALA A 60 -13.20 -7.36 -12.64
N THR A 61 -13.40 -7.35 -13.96
CA THR A 61 -14.71 -7.05 -14.57
C THR A 61 -15.79 -8.06 -14.20
N TRP A 62 -15.41 -9.31 -13.95
CA TRP A 62 -16.30 -10.39 -13.51
C TRP A 62 -16.54 -10.41 -11.99
N CYS A 63 -15.82 -9.59 -11.21
CA CYS A 63 -15.94 -9.53 -9.75
C CYS A 63 -17.02 -8.53 -9.32
N SER A 64 -18.20 -9.03 -8.94
CA SER A 64 -19.30 -8.16 -8.51
C SER A 64 -19.01 -7.33 -7.25
N PRO A 65 -18.47 -7.90 -6.14
CA PRO A 65 -18.15 -7.10 -4.96
C PRO A 65 -17.05 -6.06 -5.22
N CYS A 66 -16.05 -6.36 -6.08
CA CYS A 66 -15.02 -5.38 -6.46
C CYS A 66 -15.62 -4.13 -7.12
N LYS A 67 -16.58 -4.36 -8.03
CA LYS A 67 -17.26 -3.27 -8.73
C LYS A 67 -18.09 -2.39 -7.78
N LYS A 68 -18.65 -2.99 -6.72
CA LYS A 68 -19.36 -2.25 -5.68
C LYS A 68 -18.42 -1.41 -4.85
N GLU A 69 -17.29 -2.00 -4.38
CA GLU A 69 -16.24 -1.29 -3.64
C GLU A 69 -15.74 -0.08 -4.43
N LEU A 70 -15.24 -0.31 -5.65
CA LEU A 70 -14.67 0.75 -6.47
C LEU A 70 -15.68 1.84 -6.86
N SER A 71 -16.98 1.49 -7.02
CA SER A 71 -18.01 2.49 -7.23
C SER A 71 -18.30 3.30 -5.98
N ALA A 72 -18.38 2.66 -4.80
CA ALA A 72 -18.58 3.38 -3.54
C ALA A 72 -17.40 4.33 -3.22
N ILE A 73 -16.17 3.88 -3.48
CA ILE A 73 -15.00 4.75 -3.35
C ILE A 73 -15.06 5.90 -4.36
N HIS A 74 -15.41 5.63 -5.63
CA HIS A 74 -15.50 6.64 -6.68
C HIS A 74 -16.48 7.76 -6.33
N ASP A 75 -17.62 7.42 -5.76
CA ASP A 75 -18.64 8.40 -5.36
C ASP A 75 -18.14 9.38 -4.26
N LEU A 76 -17.08 9.02 -3.53
CA LEU A 76 -16.48 9.79 -2.45
C LEU A 76 -15.07 10.29 -2.77
N TYR A 77 -14.50 9.88 -3.90
CA TYR A 77 -13.08 10.02 -4.18
C TYR A 77 -12.61 11.47 -4.26
N GLU A 78 -13.39 12.36 -4.86
CA GLU A 78 -13.06 13.79 -4.93
C GLU A 78 -12.88 14.39 -3.53
N VAL A 79 -13.82 14.11 -2.62
CA VAL A 79 -13.75 14.57 -1.22
C VAL A 79 -12.53 13.97 -0.51
N TRP A 80 -12.26 12.69 -0.71
CA TRP A 80 -11.10 12.04 -0.12
C TRP A 80 -9.78 12.66 -0.59
N GLN A 81 -9.68 12.98 -1.90
CA GLN A 81 -8.51 13.65 -2.48
C GLN A 81 -8.32 15.05 -1.90
N GLU A 82 -9.39 15.84 -1.84
CA GLU A 82 -9.34 17.20 -1.28
C GLU A 82 -8.90 17.22 0.18
N GLU A 83 -9.43 16.30 0.99
CA GLU A 83 -9.13 16.26 2.42
C GLU A 83 -7.80 15.59 2.77
N THR A 84 -7.33 14.62 1.98
CA THR A 84 -6.21 13.76 2.37
C THR A 84 -5.08 13.69 1.34
N GLY A 85 -5.30 14.12 0.11
CA GLY A 85 -4.35 13.95 -0.98
C GLY A 85 -4.19 12.49 -1.42
N VAL A 86 -5.12 11.59 -1.03
CA VAL A 86 -5.04 10.17 -1.39
C VAL A 86 -5.19 9.95 -2.88
N ASN A 87 -4.51 8.94 -3.38
CA ASN A 87 -4.61 8.49 -4.76
C ASN A 87 -5.13 7.06 -4.81
N LEU A 88 -6.02 6.76 -5.76
CA LEU A 88 -6.56 5.43 -5.98
C LEU A 88 -5.95 4.81 -7.23
N VAL A 89 -5.47 3.57 -7.10
CA VAL A 89 -4.97 2.74 -8.19
C VAL A 89 -5.78 1.44 -8.21
N ALA A 90 -6.62 1.28 -9.23
CA ALA A 90 -7.37 0.05 -9.46
C ALA A 90 -6.55 -0.89 -10.34
N VAL A 91 -6.13 -2.05 -9.81
CA VAL A 91 -5.35 -3.05 -10.54
C VAL A 91 -6.26 -4.16 -11.03
N SER A 92 -6.51 -4.20 -12.33
CA SER A 92 -7.31 -5.26 -12.94
C SER A 92 -6.48 -6.53 -13.09
N ILE A 93 -7.03 -7.64 -12.60
CA ILE A 93 -6.51 -9.00 -12.81
C ILE A 93 -7.24 -9.75 -13.93
N ASP A 94 -7.98 -9.02 -14.77
CA ASP A 94 -8.56 -9.60 -15.99
C ASP A 94 -7.45 -10.16 -16.88
N ASP A 95 -7.58 -11.41 -17.27
CA ASP A 95 -6.61 -12.11 -18.12
C ASP A 95 -6.71 -11.66 -19.59
N GLU A 96 -5.89 -12.25 -20.47
CA GLU A 96 -5.87 -11.95 -21.90
C GLU A 96 -7.24 -12.07 -22.58
N LYS A 97 -8.17 -12.89 -22.06
CA LYS A 97 -9.51 -13.09 -22.64
C LYS A 97 -10.48 -11.99 -22.24
N THR A 98 -10.34 -11.45 -21.03
CA THR A 98 -11.29 -10.48 -20.43
C THR A 98 -10.76 -9.05 -20.35
N LYS A 99 -9.43 -8.84 -20.50
CA LYS A 99 -8.81 -7.51 -20.37
C LYS A 99 -9.42 -6.40 -21.25
N SER A 100 -9.94 -6.75 -22.43
CA SER A 100 -10.60 -5.78 -23.30
C SER A 100 -11.89 -5.19 -22.70
N GLN A 101 -12.50 -5.87 -21.74
CA GLN A 101 -13.71 -5.42 -21.07
C GLN A 101 -13.40 -4.33 -20.02
N VAL A 102 -12.15 -4.26 -19.54
CA VAL A 102 -11.74 -3.32 -18.49
C VAL A 102 -11.98 -1.88 -18.89
N SER A 103 -11.46 -1.47 -20.05
CA SER A 103 -11.62 -0.10 -20.55
C SER A 103 -13.09 0.25 -20.83
N VAL A 104 -13.87 -0.72 -21.33
CA VAL A 104 -15.31 -0.51 -21.56
C VAL A 104 -16.03 -0.27 -20.24
N TYR A 105 -15.71 -1.07 -19.21
CA TYR A 105 -16.34 -0.93 -17.89
C TYR A 105 -15.93 0.39 -17.21
N VAL A 106 -14.64 0.69 -17.17
CA VAL A 106 -14.08 1.91 -16.54
C VAL A 106 -14.66 3.17 -17.18
N ASN A 107 -14.67 3.24 -18.53
CA ASN A 107 -15.24 4.38 -19.26
C ASN A 107 -16.77 4.48 -19.04
N GLY A 108 -17.48 3.36 -19.03
CA GLY A 108 -18.93 3.32 -18.78
C GLY A 108 -19.32 3.74 -17.35
N LYS A 109 -18.38 3.69 -16.41
CA LYS A 109 -18.53 4.15 -15.02
C LYS A 109 -17.96 5.55 -14.79
N ALA A 110 -17.31 6.12 -15.79
CA ALA A 110 -16.60 7.40 -15.70
C ALA A 110 -15.55 7.42 -14.56
N TRP A 111 -14.93 6.27 -14.27
CA TRP A 111 -13.87 6.21 -13.27
C TRP A 111 -12.64 6.98 -13.75
N ASP A 112 -12.19 7.95 -12.98
CA ASP A 112 -11.14 8.91 -13.32
C ASP A 112 -9.80 8.66 -12.63
N TYR A 113 -9.75 7.65 -11.75
CA TYR A 113 -8.50 7.24 -11.09
C TYR A 113 -7.64 6.33 -11.98
N MET A 114 -6.40 6.11 -11.56
CA MET A 114 -5.46 5.27 -12.29
C MET A 114 -5.93 3.82 -12.35
N VAL A 115 -5.95 3.24 -13.55
CA VAL A 115 -6.21 1.81 -13.76
C VAL A 115 -5.00 1.14 -14.39
N LEU A 116 -4.48 0.11 -13.73
CA LEU A 116 -3.37 -0.72 -14.19
C LEU A 116 -3.86 -2.12 -14.55
N MET A 117 -3.20 -2.72 -15.54
CA MET A 117 -3.53 -4.04 -16.08
C MET A 117 -2.47 -5.06 -15.62
N ASP A 118 -2.91 -6.12 -14.96
CA ASP A 118 -2.07 -7.24 -14.48
C ASP A 118 -2.56 -8.59 -15.04
N PRO A 119 -2.61 -8.76 -16.39
CA PRO A 119 -3.23 -9.93 -17.01
C PRO A 119 -2.50 -11.23 -16.71
N ASN A 120 -1.23 -11.17 -16.33
CA ASN A 120 -0.43 -12.32 -15.94
C ASN A 120 -0.48 -12.57 -14.42
N GLY A 121 -1.03 -11.66 -13.64
CA GLY A 121 -1.06 -11.74 -12.17
C GLY A 121 0.31 -11.57 -11.52
N ASP A 122 1.24 -10.85 -12.14
CA ASP A 122 2.60 -10.66 -11.62
C ASP A 122 2.58 -9.82 -10.34
N PHE A 123 1.88 -8.71 -10.37
CA PHE A 123 1.72 -7.85 -9.20
C PHE A 123 0.78 -8.45 -8.16
N LYS A 124 -0.29 -9.10 -8.60
CA LYS A 124 -1.16 -9.89 -7.75
C LYS A 124 -0.38 -10.89 -6.89
N ARG A 125 0.55 -11.66 -7.52
CA ARG A 125 1.39 -12.64 -6.80
C ARG A 125 2.39 -11.95 -5.86
N ALA A 126 3.05 -10.89 -6.32
CA ALA A 126 4.02 -10.15 -5.52
C ALA A 126 3.39 -9.54 -4.25
N MET A 127 2.13 -9.11 -4.34
CA MET A 127 1.35 -8.59 -3.21
C MET A 127 0.73 -9.69 -2.33
N GLY A 128 0.78 -10.96 -2.74
CA GLY A 128 0.17 -12.08 -2.01
C GLY A 128 -1.36 -12.09 -2.08
N VAL A 129 -1.94 -11.52 -3.13
CA VAL A 129 -3.39 -11.47 -3.32
C VAL A 129 -3.92 -12.83 -3.78
N ASN A 130 -4.76 -13.47 -2.97
CA ASN A 130 -5.42 -14.72 -3.30
C ASN A 130 -6.80 -14.47 -3.94
N ASN A 131 -7.61 -13.66 -3.29
CA ASN A 131 -8.98 -13.34 -3.69
C ASN A 131 -9.13 -11.86 -3.97
N VAL A 132 -10.14 -11.48 -4.75
CA VAL A 132 -10.52 -10.09 -5.02
C VAL A 132 -11.98 -9.85 -4.57
N PRO A 133 -12.33 -8.64 -4.10
CA PRO A 133 -11.45 -7.48 -3.96
C PRO A 133 -10.41 -7.67 -2.85
N HIS A 134 -9.23 -7.08 -3.05
CA HIS A 134 -8.21 -6.99 -2.02
C HIS A 134 -7.58 -5.60 -2.10
N THR A 135 -7.72 -4.85 -1.02
CA THR A 135 -7.34 -3.43 -0.96
C THR A 135 -6.22 -3.21 0.03
N PHE A 136 -5.25 -2.41 -0.36
CA PHE A 136 -4.09 -2.02 0.42
C PHE A 136 -4.02 -0.51 0.54
N LEU A 137 -3.60 -0.01 1.69
CA LEU A 137 -3.25 1.39 1.89
C LEU A 137 -1.74 1.50 2.06
N ILE A 138 -1.14 2.36 1.25
CA ILE A 138 0.30 2.60 1.18
C ILE A 138 0.55 4.03 1.67
N ASN A 139 1.50 4.20 2.59
CA ASN A 139 1.91 5.52 3.05
C ASN A 139 2.88 6.20 2.06
N GLN A 140 3.28 7.43 2.37
CA GLN A 140 4.19 8.23 1.53
C GLN A 140 5.58 7.61 1.40
N GLU A 141 6.01 6.78 2.35
CA GLU A 141 7.28 6.06 2.36
C GLU A 141 7.23 4.75 1.55
N GLY A 142 6.09 4.43 0.91
CA GLY A 142 5.90 3.21 0.14
C GLY A 142 5.61 1.97 0.98
N ALA A 143 5.35 2.13 2.27
CA ALA A 143 5.04 1.04 3.18
C ALA A 143 3.55 0.69 3.15
N ILE A 144 3.25 -0.61 3.17
CA ILE A 144 1.88 -1.13 3.31
C ILE A 144 1.49 -1.00 4.78
N VAL A 145 0.52 -0.15 5.08
CA VAL A 145 0.09 0.18 6.46
C VAL A 145 -1.29 -0.36 6.82
N TYR A 146 -2.09 -0.71 5.82
CA TYR A 146 -3.40 -1.33 6.02
C TYR A 146 -3.72 -2.26 4.86
N THR A 147 -4.47 -3.31 5.14
CA THR A 147 -4.96 -4.27 4.14
C THR A 147 -6.36 -4.74 4.50
N HIS A 148 -7.20 -4.88 3.49
CA HIS A 148 -8.57 -5.38 3.61
C HIS A 148 -8.88 -6.36 2.47
N ASN A 149 -9.51 -7.48 2.81
CA ASN A 149 -9.88 -8.50 1.84
C ASN A 149 -11.40 -8.69 1.85
N ASN A 150 -11.99 -8.80 0.67
CA ASN A 150 -13.43 -8.77 0.46
C ASN A 150 -14.01 -7.35 0.57
N TYR A 151 -15.35 -7.22 0.40
CA TYR A 151 -16.06 -5.95 0.53
C TYR A 151 -17.49 -6.16 1.01
N ALA A 152 -17.86 -5.40 2.01
CA ALA A 152 -19.25 -5.17 2.44
C ALA A 152 -19.53 -3.66 2.45
N PRO A 153 -20.79 -3.21 2.18
CA PRO A 153 -21.13 -1.79 2.26
C PRO A 153 -20.79 -1.20 3.64
N GLY A 154 -20.05 -0.10 3.63
CA GLY A 154 -19.49 0.56 4.83
C GLY A 154 -17.99 0.36 5.02
N ASP A 155 -17.37 -0.63 4.35
CA ASP A 155 -15.91 -0.85 4.42
C ASP A 155 -15.13 0.33 3.82
N GLU A 156 -15.73 1.06 2.87
CA GLU A 156 -15.17 2.29 2.31
C GLU A 156 -14.98 3.38 3.39
N GLU A 157 -15.90 3.49 4.34
CA GLU A 157 -15.75 4.44 5.44
C GLU A 157 -14.61 4.04 6.39
N ILE A 158 -14.44 2.73 6.65
CA ILE A 158 -13.32 2.23 7.46
C ILE A 158 -11.99 2.56 6.76
N LEU A 159 -11.90 2.31 5.45
CA LEU A 159 -10.73 2.66 4.66
C LEU A 159 -10.43 4.17 4.73
N TYR A 160 -11.46 5.00 4.62
CA TYR A 160 -11.30 6.44 4.73
C TYR A 160 -10.74 6.88 6.09
N GLN A 161 -11.21 6.29 7.19
CA GLN A 161 -10.65 6.56 8.52
C GLN A 161 -9.18 6.16 8.62
N GLU A 162 -8.77 5.05 8.00
CA GLU A 162 -7.36 4.65 7.94
C GLU A 162 -6.51 5.65 7.12
N ILE A 163 -7.04 6.16 6.00
CA ILE A 163 -6.36 7.21 5.21
C ILE A 163 -6.17 8.47 6.04
N LYS A 164 -7.22 8.93 6.75
CA LYS A 164 -7.14 10.13 7.60
C LYS A 164 -6.08 10.03 8.70
N LYS A 165 -5.85 8.85 9.27
CA LYS A 165 -4.79 8.64 10.26
C LYS A 165 -3.38 8.91 9.71
N LEU A 166 -3.16 8.71 8.41
CA LEU A 166 -1.84 8.93 7.78
C LEU A 166 -1.53 10.42 7.57
N VAL A 167 -2.55 11.25 7.43
CA VAL A 167 -2.40 12.67 7.11
C VAL A 167 -2.72 13.59 8.29
N ALA A 168 -3.18 13.04 9.42
CA ALA A 168 -3.44 13.79 10.63
C ALA A 168 -2.13 14.44 11.14
N PRO A 169 -2.14 15.71 11.59
CA PRO A 169 -0.97 16.32 12.23
C PRO A 169 -0.54 15.47 13.44
N LYS A 170 0.77 15.20 13.52
CA LYS A 170 1.39 14.52 14.67
C LYS A 170 1.53 15.46 15.86
#